data_330e31b3c46e3ca93737fb3e3c38c9ed
#
_entry.id   330e31b3c46e3ca93737fb3e3c38c9ed
#
_cell.length_a   1.000
_cell.length_b   1.000
_cell.length_c   1.000
_cell.angle_alpha   90.00
_cell.angle_beta   90.00
_cell.angle_gamma   90.00
#
_symmetry.space_group_name_H-M   'P 1'
#
loop_
_entity.id
_entity.type
_entity.pdbx_description
1 polymer ?
#
loop_
_entity_poly.entity_id
_entity_poly.type
_entity_poly.pdbx_seq_one_letter_code
_entity_poly.pdbx_strand_id
1 'polypeptide(L)'
;MIKKQNYLKHAIVLFLLLLLMQPERAWAAYENVEFSSLTNHDGLTNSQVGAILKDTRGYIWFGTQSGLCRFDGFRMKTFYYINTDDKSLPNNSVDELQQDYGGNIWVHTSVGYCIYKYDEEQFERKPEEWLKNIHVQGPPYKLLIDKDKNMWIAVYGQGLYYHNAKTKNTYLFKFTKKAQPGCLKEGNISKITEVDGDALITYGDGTICRVNGQKQKVLWYNSFLATHKAAGDNGAYTFYDGIGGFWLSVSNANYVYQSKTGKWTDARSYLTNMGIDIPCSTRILMRDIARDKAGNLWVASDHNGLFFVDFKRKICRQYVHSEAKGSIVDNSLQKVYVDDEGAIWVGSYKNGVAYYSPDAQKFTTIPLGDVCTITQDLNGNLWCGTNDSGIICYSPLTGQSWRFSQAETGLASDIIVSSVTMSDGTMYFGTFNGGLAQYKNGRWKSFLAAPGGLANNSVWCLAEDPYHRLIIGTLGSGFQIYNPESGKFTTYNVQNSGITSDFINSLFLPNKDEILIGHSQNYSIFNFGTRKVTNVNKTKDGQPFPSPSLNYMMKDSRGILWMASPAGVTMYDEASGQLESINDLNGTQGTVGCMVLEDKQHNIW
;
A
#
# COMPACT_ATOMS: atom_id res chain seq x y z
N MET A 1 -26.13 -47.97 -1.29
CA MET A 1 -26.52 -46.57 -1.36
C MET A 1 -26.14 -45.74 -0.11
N ILE A 2 -26.21 -46.26 1.08
CA ILE A 2 -26.00 -45.52 2.36
C ILE A 2 -24.54 -45.01 2.54
N LYS A 3 -23.52 -45.73 2.05
CA LYS A 3 -22.10 -45.31 2.17
C LYS A 3 -21.74 -44.08 1.29
N LYS A 4 -22.36 -43.92 0.12
CA LYS A 4 -22.12 -42.75 -0.77
C LYS A 4 -22.71 -41.44 -0.19
N GLN A 5 -23.80 -41.50 0.54
CA GLN A 5 -24.44 -40.34 1.16
C GLN A 5 -23.63 -39.75 2.32
N ASN A 6 -22.92 -40.60 3.06
CA ASN A 6 -22.05 -40.16 4.15
C ASN A 6 -20.78 -39.45 3.63
N TYR A 7 -20.17 -39.92 2.54
CA TYR A 7 -19.02 -39.24 1.92
C TYR A 7 -19.39 -37.84 1.38
N LEU A 8 -20.58 -37.69 0.80
CA LEU A 8 -21.06 -36.41 0.30
C LEU A 8 -21.32 -35.41 1.45
N LYS A 9 -21.87 -35.87 2.58
CA LYS A 9 -22.07 -35.05 3.78
C LYS A 9 -20.74 -34.61 4.41
N HIS A 10 -19.74 -35.49 4.48
CA HIS A 10 -18.41 -35.14 4.99
C HIS A 10 -17.66 -34.21 4.03
N ALA A 11 -17.81 -34.37 2.71
CA ALA A 11 -17.24 -33.47 1.72
C ALA A 11 -17.88 -32.07 1.77
N ILE A 12 -19.20 -31.98 1.97
CA ILE A 12 -19.91 -30.70 2.12
C ILE A 12 -19.52 -30.01 3.45
N VAL A 13 -19.39 -30.75 4.54
CA VAL A 13 -18.92 -30.21 5.82
C VAL A 13 -17.46 -29.75 5.74
N LEU A 14 -16.60 -30.51 5.05
CA LEU A 14 -15.22 -30.11 4.81
C LEU A 14 -15.12 -28.89 3.89
N PHE A 15 -15.96 -28.79 2.86
CA PHE A 15 -16.06 -27.64 1.97
C PHE A 15 -16.62 -26.40 2.68
N LEU A 16 -17.60 -26.58 3.57
CA LEU A 16 -18.12 -25.50 4.42
C LEU A 16 -17.10 -25.07 5.49
N LEU A 17 -16.32 -25.99 6.06
CA LEU A 17 -15.20 -25.67 6.95
C LEU A 17 -14.06 -24.95 6.18
N LEU A 18 -13.76 -25.33 4.95
CA LEU A 18 -12.81 -24.63 4.08
C LEU A 18 -13.32 -23.24 3.66
N LEU A 19 -14.63 -23.05 3.46
CA LEU A 19 -15.25 -21.74 3.22
C LEU A 19 -15.28 -20.85 4.48
N LEU A 20 -15.30 -21.45 5.67
CA LEU A 20 -15.18 -20.73 6.95
C LEU A 20 -13.72 -20.40 7.30
N MET A 21 -12.75 -21.00 6.62
CA MET A 21 -11.30 -20.71 6.79
C MET A 21 -10.75 -19.66 5.81
N GLN A 22 -11.61 -18.92 5.12
CA GLN A 22 -11.21 -17.69 4.43
C GLN A 22 -12.10 -16.55 4.90
N PRO A 23 -11.60 -15.58 5.62
CA PRO A 23 -10.63 -14.59 5.19
C PRO A 23 -9.73 -14.05 6.33
N GLU A 24 -8.62 -14.65 6.63
CA GLU A 24 -7.69 -14.00 7.58
C GLU A 24 -6.73 -12.99 6.93
N ARG A 25 -6.69 -12.89 5.61
CA ARG A 25 -5.74 -11.99 4.91
C ARG A 25 -6.12 -10.51 4.91
N ALA A 26 -7.40 -10.18 5.11
CA ALA A 26 -7.83 -8.78 5.32
C ALA A 26 -7.67 -8.30 6.78
N TRP A 27 -7.23 -9.16 7.69
CA TRP A 27 -7.26 -8.95 9.12
C TRP A 27 -5.99 -8.28 9.67
N ALA A 28 -4.85 -8.47 9.01
CA ALA A 28 -3.56 -7.88 9.40
C ALA A 28 -3.38 -6.42 8.94
N ALA A 29 -4.17 -5.95 7.97
CA ALA A 29 -3.95 -4.68 7.28
C ALA A 29 -3.98 -3.43 8.20
N TYR A 30 -4.62 -3.51 9.38
CA TYR A 30 -4.70 -2.36 10.30
C TYR A 30 -4.06 -2.63 11.67
N GLU A 31 -3.31 -3.71 11.84
CA GLU A 31 -2.60 -3.97 13.11
C GLU A 31 -1.30 -3.17 13.23
N ASN A 32 -0.61 -2.97 12.11
CA ASN A 32 0.61 -2.16 12.03
C ASN A 32 0.47 -1.15 10.87
N VAL A 33 -0.31 -0.09 11.08
CA VAL A 33 -0.43 1.00 10.10
C VAL A 33 0.79 1.90 10.25
N GLU A 34 1.64 1.93 9.24
CA GLU A 34 2.74 2.88 9.10
C GLU A 34 2.36 3.94 8.07
N PHE A 35 2.40 5.20 8.49
CA PHE A 35 2.14 6.33 7.61
C PHE A 35 3.42 6.82 6.94
N SER A 36 3.31 7.10 5.65
CA SER A 36 4.28 7.91 4.91
C SER A 36 3.85 9.37 4.95
N SER A 37 4.76 10.29 4.67
CA SER A 37 4.49 11.72 4.70
C SER A 37 4.81 12.40 3.38
N LEU A 38 4.04 13.47 3.07
CA LEU A 38 4.36 14.44 2.04
C LEU A 38 4.37 15.83 2.68
N THR A 39 5.45 16.57 2.45
CA THR A 39 5.73 17.87 3.05
C THR A 39 6.09 18.90 1.98
N ASN A 40 6.45 20.10 2.39
CA ASN A 40 6.96 21.12 1.46
C ASN A 40 8.27 20.67 0.75
N HIS A 41 9.05 19.78 1.36
CA HIS A 41 10.24 19.20 0.74
C HIS A 41 9.89 18.28 -0.45
N ASP A 42 8.68 17.72 -0.43
CA ASP A 42 8.13 16.86 -1.50
C ASP A 42 7.34 17.68 -2.54
N GLY A 43 7.33 19.00 -2.40
CA GLY A 43 6.71 19.94 -3.34
C GLY A 43 5.30 20.41 -2.98
N LEU A 44 4.78 20.14 -1.76
CA LEU A 44 3.54 20.78 -1.30
C LEU A 44 3.71 22.30 -1.25
N THR A 45 2.72 23.03 -1.73
CA THR A 45 2.73 24.51 -1.73
C THR A 45 2.64 25.11 -0.33
N ASN A 46 2.04 24.36 0.61
CA ASN A 46 1.93 24.73 2.02
C ASN A 46 1.68 23.48 2.87
N SER A 47 2.16 23.49 4.12
CA SER A 47 1.98 22.41 5.08
C SER A 47 0.56 22.30 5.66
N GLN A 48 -0.28 23.34 5.50
CA GLN A 48 -1.68 23.30 5.91
C GLN A 48 -2.54 22.76 4.76
N VAL A 49 -3.05 21.53 4.91
CA VAL A 49 -3.81 20.84 3.88
C VAL A 49 -5.24 20.59 4.35
N GLY A 50 -6.18 21.35 3.74
CA GLY A 50 -7.62 21.32 4.09
C GLY A 50 -8.49 20.52 3.14
N ALA A 51 -8.00 20.20 1.92
CA ALA A 51 -8.75 19.42 0.93
C ALA A 51 -7.87 18.34 0.30
N ILE A 52 -8.46 17.16 0.09
CA ILE A 52 -7.81 16.01 -0.55
C ILE A 52 -8.84 15.34 -1.46
N LEU A 53 -8.43 15.01 -2.69
CA LEU A 53 -9.25 14.34 -3.68
C LEU A 53 -8.38 13.44 -4.57
N LYS A 54 -8.78 12.19 -4.81
CA LYS A 54 -8.28 11.38 -5.92
C LYS A 54 -9.23 11.52 -7.10
N ASP A 55 -8.70 11.87 -8.26
CA ASP A 55 -9.50 11.99 -9.48
C ASP A 55 -9.57 10.67 -10.25
N THR A 56 -10.43 10.61 -11.25
CA THR A 56 -10.64 9.41 -12.08
C THR A 56 -9.45 9.06 -12.98
N ARG A 57 -8.44 9.92 -13.06
CA ARG A 57 -7.17 9.68 -13.78
C ARG A 57 -6.08 9.13 -12.85
N GLY A 58 -6.38 9.03 -11.54
CA GLY A 58 -5.48 8.52 -10.50
C GLY A 58 -4.61 9.57 -9.81
N TYR A 59 -4.70 10.85 -10.20
CA TYR A 59 -3.97 11.92 -9.51
C TYR A 59 -4.58 12.23 -8.15
N ILE A 60 -3.72 12.49 -7.16
CA ILE A 60 -4.15 13.00 -5.86
C ILE A 60 -3.99 14.53 -5.85
N TRP A 61 -5.06 15.22 -5.50
CA TRP A 61 -5.09 16.66 -5.40
C TRP A 61 -5.08 17.10 -3.94
N PHE A 62 -4.28 18.10 -3.62
CA PHE A 62 -4.18 18.70 -2.29
C PHE A 62 -4.50 20.19 -2.37
N GLY A 63 -5.58 20.61 -1.69
CA GLY A 63 -5.88 22.01 -1.47
C GLY A 63 -5.20 22.51 -0.22
N THR A 64 -4.42 23.58 -0.37
CA THR A 64 -3.65 24.19 0.73
C THR A 64 -4.00 25.66 0.93
N GLN A 65 -3.46 26.30 1.96
CA GLN A 65 -3.60 27.74 2.18
C GLN A 65 -2.76 28.59 1.21
N SER A 66 -1.85 27.99 0.44
CA SER A 66 -0.95 28.72 -0.46
C SER A 66 -0.89 28.14 -1.87
N GLY A 67 -1.96 27.52 -2.34
CA GLY A 67 -2.09 26.97 -3.68
C GLY A 67 -2.71 25.58 -3.72
N LEU A 68 -2.82 25.07 -4.93
CA LEU A 68 -3.33 23.73 -5.23
C LEU A 68 -2.19 22.87 -5.76
N CYS A 69 -2.14 21.61 -5.32
CA CYS A 69 -1.15 20.65 -5.77
C CYS A 69 -1.83 19.45 -6.44
N ARG A 70 -1.21 18.89 -7.48
CA ARG A 70 -1.57 17.62 -8.11
C ARG A 70 -0.38 16.66 -8.03
N PHE A 71 -0.56 15.52 -7.40
CA PHE A 71 0.46 14.50 -7.18
C PHE A 71 0.19 13.29 -8.07
N ASP A 72 1.21 12.81 -8.78
CA ASP A 72 1.14 11.66 -9.70
C ASP A 72 1.70 10.36 -9.11
N GLY A 73 2.06 10.38 -7.81
CA GLY A 73 2.75 9.29 -7.13
C GLY A 73 4.25 9.54 -6.95
N PHE A 74 4.84 10.43 -7.75
CA PHE A 74 6.28 10.76 -7.73
C PHE A 74 6.54 12.26 -7.69
N ARG A 75 5.77 13.05 -8.43
CA ARG A 75 5.99 14.49 -8.63
C ARG A 75 4.77 15.29 -8.23
N MET A 76 5.04 16.49 -7.74
CA MET A 76 4.03 17.46 -7.37
C MET A 76 3.97 18.57 -8.44
N LYS A 77 2.83 18.70 -9.15
CA LYS A 77 2.52 19.87 -9.98
C LYS A 77 1.75 20.88 -9.13
N THR A 78 2.21 22.12 -9.13
CA THR A 78 1.64 23.20 -8.30
C THR A 78 0.93 24.23 -9.13
N PHE A 79 -0.16 24.79 -8.59
CA PHE A 79 -0.98 25.82 -9.22
C PHE A 79 -1.18 26.97 -8.22
N TYR A 80 -1.00 28.19 -8.72
CA TYR A 80 -1.07 29.41 -7.93
C TYR A 80 -1.99 30.44 -8.57
N TYR A 81 -2.42 31.40 -7.77
CA TYR A 81 -3.00 32.62 -8.27
C TYR A 81 -1.92 33.47 -8.96
N ILE A 82 -2.20 33.89 -10.19
CA ILE A 82 -1.35 34.79 -10.98
C ILE A 82 -2.24 35.99 -11.38
N ASN A 83 -1.89 37.17 -10.91
CA ASN A 83 -2.70 38.38 -11.12
C ASN A 83 -2.89 38.76 -12.58
N THR A 84 -1.89 38.46 -13.43
CA THR A 84 -1.89 38.78 -14.87
C THR A 84 -2.47 37.68 -15.75
N ASP A 85 -2.86 36.55 -15.16
CA ASP A 85 -3.40 35.38 -15.86
C ASP A 85 -4.78 35.01 -15.30
N ASP A 86 -5.83 35.34 -16.07
CA ASP A 86 -7.23 35.06 -15.72
C ASP A 86 -7.59 33.57 -15.79
N LYS A 87 -6.71 32.75 -16.34
CA LYS A 87 -6.83 31.28 -16.43
C LYS A 87 -6.07 30.54 -15.32
N SER A 88 -5.39 31.26 -14.46
CA SER A 88 -4.76 30.70 -13.26
C SER A 88 -5.79 30.54 -12.13
N LEU A 89 -5.38 29.88 -11.02
CA LEU A 89 -6.20 29.77 -9.81
C LEU A 89 -6.71 31.16 -9.35
N PRO A 90 -8.00 31.35 -8.96
CA PRO A 90 -8.52 32.68 -8.59
C PRO A 90 -8.02 33.17 -7.23
N ASN A 91 -7.63 32.27 -6.33
CA ASN A 91 -7.03 32.57 -5.02
C ASN A 91 -6.23 31.36 -4.52
N ASN A 92 -5.17 31.59 -3.74
CA ASN A 92 -4.30 30.52 -3.25
C ASN A 92 -4.89 29.70 -2.08
N SER A 93 -5.88 30.21 -1.35
CA SER A 93 -6.50 29.45 -0.26
C SER A 93 -7.53 28.48 -0.82
N VAL A 94 -7.24 27.19 -0.80
CA VAL A 94 -8.09 26.11 -1.32
C VAL A 94 -8.53 25.22 -0.17
N ASP A 95 -9.85 25.10 0.06
CA ASP A 95 -10.42 24.37 1.19
C ASP A 95 -11.40 23.24 0.79
N GLU A 96 -11.81 23.15 -0.49
CA GLU A 96 -12.68 22.07 -0.96
C GLU A 96 -12.36 21.68 -2.41
N LEU A 97 -12.39 20.39 -2.68
CA LEU A 97 -12.13 19.79 -3.99
C LEU A 97 -13.19 18.73 -4.30
N GLN A 98 -13.75 18.75 -5.50
CA GLN A 98 -14.71 17.75 -5.97
C GLN A 98 -14.54 17.51 -7.47
N GLN A 99 -14.92 16.32 -7.95
CA GLN A 99 -14.86 15.99 -9.38
C GLN A 99 -16.24 15.73 -9.94
N ASP A 100 -16.60 16.43 -11.03
CA ASP A 100 -17.89 16.26 -11.71
C ASP A 100 -17.93 15.03 -12.63
N TYR A 101 -19.10 14.81 -13.25
CA TYR A 101 -19.32 13.70 -14.18
C TYR A 101 -18.55 13.84 -15.51
N GLY A 102 -18.09 15.04 -15.84
CA GLY A 102 -17.25 15.32 -17.01
C GLY A 102 -15.76 15.17 -16.71
N GLY A 103 -15.40 14.89 -15.45
CA GLY A 103 -14.02 14.74 -15.02
C GLY A 103 -13.33 16.06 -14.63
N ASN A 104 -14.02 17.21 -14.69
CA ASN A 104 -13.45 18.48 -14.27
C ASN A 104 -13.31 18.53 -12.74
N ILE A 105 -12.31 19.25 -12.24
CA ILE A 105 -12.12 19.45 -10.81
C ILE A 105 -12.72 20.79 -10.39
N TRP A 106 -13.71 20.73 -9.51
CA TRP A 106 -14.28 21.89 -8.85
C TRP A 106 -13.44 22.25 -7.64
N VAL A 107 -12.94 23.46 -7.62
CA VAL A 107 -12.02 23.96 -6.60
C VAL A 107 -12.71 25.12 -5.87
N HIS A 108 -12.92 24.99 -4.56
CA HIS A 108 -13.38 26.09 -3.72
C HIS A 108 -12.18 26.84 -3.15
N THR A 109 -12.26 28.15 -3.27
CA THR A 109 -11.26 29.09 -2.75
C THR A 109 -11.92 30.13 -1.87
N SER A 110 -11.15 30.95 -1.16
CA SER A 110 -11.69 32.03 -0.33
C SER A 110 -12.52 33.06 -1.11
N VAL A 111 -12.43 33.10 -2.44
CA VAL A 111 -13.23 34.00 -3.30
C VAL A 111 -14.36 33.27 -4.04
N GLY A 112 -14.56 31.98 -3.82
CA GLY A 112 -15.60 31.15 -4.43
C GLY A 112 -15.06 29.98 -5.24
N TYR A 113 -15.97 29.32 -5.98
CA TYR A 113 -15.61 28.16 -6.80
C TYR A 113 -14.98 28.57 -8.14
N CYS A 114 -14.08 27.74 -8.63
CA CYS A 114 -13.61 27.70 -10.02
C CYS A 114 -13.55 26.27 -10.50
N ILE A 115 -13.36 26.06 -11.81
CA ILE A 115 -13.32 24.74 -12.43
C ILE A 115 -11.97 24.56 -13.13
N TYR A 116 -11.19 23.55 -12.74
CA TYR A 116 -10.02 23.15 -13.51
C TYR A 116 -10.44 22.24 -14.65
N LYS A 117 -10.14 22.65 -15.87
CA LYS A 117 -10.39 21.92 -17.11
C LYS A 117 -9.12 21.21 -17.56
N TYR A 118 -9.16 19.88 -17.59
CA TYR A 118 -7.99 19.07 -17.93
C TYR A 118 -7.48 19.27 -19.34
N ASP A 119 -8.39 19.36 -20.30
CA ASP A 119 -8.02 19.42 -21.73
C ASP A 119 -7.28 20.72 -22.08
N GLU A 120 -7.54 21.76 -21.31
CA GLU A 120 -6.91 23.08 -21.47
C GLU A 120 -5.79 23.31 -20.44
N GLU A 121 -5.71 22.49 -19.39
CA GLU A 121 -4.88 22.67 -18.19
C GLU A 121 -5.02 24.06 -17.52
N GLN A 122 -6.24 24.62 -17.53
CA GLN A 122 -6.58 25.98 -17.12
C GLN A 122 -7.76 26.01 -16.15
N PHE A 123 -7.88 27.13 -15.43
CA PHE A 123 -9.00 27.37 -14.53
C PHE A 123 -10.06 28.27 -15.18
N GLU A 124 -11.31 27.84 -15.20
CA GLU A 124 -12.47 28.67 -15.46
C GLU A 124 -12.89 29.33 -14.15
N ARG A 125 -12.70 30.66 -14.04
CA ARG A 125 -12.99 31.43 -12.81
C ARG A 125 -14.45 31.80 -12.64
N LYS A 126 -15.28 31.61 -13.70
CA LYS A 126 -16.71 31.90 -13.72
C LYS A 126 -17.51 30.60 -13.86
N PRO A 127 -17.64 29.80 -12.79
CA PRO A 127 -18.32 28.51 -12.86
C PRO A 127 -19.81 28.65 -13.26
N GLU A 128 -20.42 29.83 -13.05
CA GLU A 128 -21.78 30.15 -13.47
C GLU A 128 -21.96 30.01 -14.99
N GLU A 129 -20.95 30.25 -15.81
CA GLU A 129 -21.03 30.05 -17.25
C GLU A 129 -21.20 28.57 -17.61
N TRP A 130 -20.46 27.68 -16.92
CA TRP A 130 -20.65 26.25 -17.04
C TRP A 130 -22.01 25.79 -16.51
N LEU A 131 -22.46 26.36 -15.37
CA LEU A 131 -23.72 26.00 -14.70
C LEU A 131 -24.96 26.36 -15.53
N LYS A 132 -24.89 27.36 -16.42
CA LYS A 132 -25.97 27.67 -17.37
C LYS A 132 -26.34 26.48 -18.24
N ASN A 133 -25.36 25.64 -18.61
CA ASN A 133 -25.59 24.45 -19.42
C ASN A 133 -26.48 23.40 -18.74
N ILE A 134 -26.56 23.43 -17.40
CA ILE A 134 -27.42 22.57 -16.60
C ILE A 134 -28.60 23.34 -15.96
N HIS A 135 -28.93 24.50 -16.49
CA HIS A 135 -30.05 25.35 -16.06
C HIS A 135 -29.95 25.86 -14.62
N VAL A 136 -28.76 26.06 -14.11
CA VAL A 136 -28.48 26.72 -12.82
C VAL A 136 -28.06 28.16 -13.08
N GLN A 137 -28.67 29.10 -12.37
CA GLN A 137 -28.40 30.53 -12.52
C GLN A 137 -27.68 31.08 -11.29
N GLY A 138 -26.61 31.85 -11.52
CA GLY A 138 -25.83 32.53 -10.47
C GLY A 138 -24.69 31.70 -9.92
N PRO A 139 -23.80 32.37 -9.17
CA PRO A 139 -22.60 31.72 -8.61
C PRO A 139 -22.95 30.78 -7.45
N PRO A 140 -22.35 29.60 -7.41
CA PRO A 140 -22.54 28.66 -6.30
C PRO A 140 -21.75 29.14 -5.07
N TYR A 141 -22.35 29.03 -3.88
CA TYR A 141 -21.64 29.26 -2.63
C TYR A 141 -21.44 27.99 -1.79
N LYS A 142 -22.20 26.92 -2.08
CA LYS A 142 -21.96 25.56 -1.61
C LYS A 142 -22.26 24.55 -2.71
N LEU A 143 -21.44 23.54 -2.81
CA LEU A 143 -21.53 22.47 -3.80
C LEU A 143 -21.30 21.13 -3.10
N LEU A 144 -22.05 20.11 -3.51
CA LEU A 144 -21.75 18.72 -3.26
C LEU A 144 -21.93 17.95 -4.58
N ILE A 145 -20.94 17.17 -4.98
CA ILE A 145 -21.03 16.16 -6.03
C ILE A 145 -21.05 14.82 -5.34
N ASP A 146 -22.19 14.13 -5.42
CA ASP A 146 -22.39 12.86 -4.74
C ASP A 146 -21.67 11.69 -5.44
N LYS A 147 -21.68 10.50 -4.84
CA LYS A 147 -21.03 9.30 -5.38
C LYS A 147 -21.56 8.89 -6.77
N ASP A 148 -22.82 9.20 -7.07
CA ASP A 148 -23.45 8.97 -8.39
C ASP A 148 -23.21 10.12 -9.36
N LYS A 149 -22.34 11.07 -8.98
CA LYS A 149 -21.96 12.28 -9.73
C LYS A 149 -23.11 13.26 -9.93
N ASN A 150 -24.22 13.16 -9.20
CA ASN A 150 -25.24 14.19 -9.18
C ASN A 150 -24.70 15.43 -8.45
N MET A 151 -25.18 16.61 -8.83
CA MET A 151 -24.70 17.87 -8.27
C MET A 151 -25.80 18.52 -7.42
N TRP A 152 -25.42 18.93 -6.21
CA TRP A 152 -26.23 19.71 -5.29
C TRP A 152 -25.60 21.08 -5.14
N ILE A 153 -26.28 22.12 -5.60
CA ILE A 153 -25.70 23.44 -5.81
C ILE A 153 -26.53 24.48 -5.09
N ALA A 154 -26.00 25.08 -4.03
CA ALA A 154 -26.65 26.17 -3.32
C ALA A 154 -26.27 27.51 -3.95
N VAL A 155 -27.29 28.30 -4.30
CA VAL A 155 -27.16 29.65 -4.89
C VAL A 155 -27.86 30.66 -4.01
N TYR A 156 -27.19 31.77 -3.72
CA TYR A 156 -27.75 32.84 -2.85
C TYR A 156 -29.10 33.35 -3.37
N GLY A 157 -30.06 33.51 -2.45
CA GLY A 157 -31.37 34.07 -2.72
C GLY A 157 -32.30 33.18 -3.54
N GLN A 158 -31.84 32.04 -4.08
CA GLN A 158 -32.63 31.16 -4.92
C GLN A 158 -33.04 29.87 -4.22
N GLY A 159 -32.07 29.10 -3.73
CA GLY A 159 -32.29 27.82 -3.09
C GLY A 159 -31.18 26.81 -3.35
N LEU A 160 -31.58 25.55 -3.38
CA LEU A 160 -30.69 24.41 -3.67
C LEU A 160 -31.11 23.76 -4.96
N TYR A 161 -30.25 23.75 -5.94
CA TYR A 161 -30.42 22.99 -7.17
C TYR A 161 -29.94 21.56 -6.99
N TYR A 162 -30.67 20.61 -7.57
CA TYR A 162 -30.26 19.22 -7.74
C TYR A 162 -30.20 18.92 -9.23
N HIS A 163 -29.02 18.55 -9.74
CA HIS A 163 -28.81 18.10 -11.11
C HIS A 163 -28.48 16.62 -11.13
N ASN A 164 -29.30 15.82 -11.83
CA ASN A 164 -29.07 14.39 -11.98
C ASN A 164 -28.12 14.11 -13.14
N ALA A 165 -26.99 13.50 -12.87
CA ALA A 165 -25.94 13.25 -13.86
C ALA A 165 -26.37 12.30 -15.00
N LYS A 166 -27.29 11.36 -14.75
CA LYS A 166 -27.78 10.40 -15.77
C LYS A 166 -28.89 10.99 -16.63
N THR A 167 -29.92 11.57 -16.02
CA THR A 167 -31.10 12.09 -16.74
C THR A 167 -30.88 13.50 -17.26
N LYS A 168 -29.84 14.19 -16.83
CA LYS A 168 -29.54 15.61 -17.14
C LYS A 168 -30.64 16.60 -16.70
N ASN A 169 -31.55 16.15 -15.86
CA ASN A 169 -32.60 17.02 -15.32
C ASN A 169 -32.11 17.80 -14.12
N THR A 170 -32.52 19.07 -14.05
CA THR A 170 -32.24 19.96 -12.93
C THR A 170 -33.54 20.36 -12.24
N TYR A 171 -33.55 20.28 -10.93
CA TYR A 171 -34.65 20.69 -10.07
C TYR A 171 -34.19 21.72 -9.05
N LEU A 172 -35.04 22.74 -8.76
CA LEU A 172 -34.77 23.79 -7.78
C LEU A 172 -35.66 23.63 -6.56
N PHE A 173 -35.06 23.35 -5.39
CA PHE A 173 -35.69 23.50 -4.09
C PHE A 173 -35.62 24.99 -3.69
N LYS A 174 -36.70 25.73 -3.93
CA LYS A 174 -36.76 27.17 -3.63
C LYS A 174 -36.71 27.44 -2.13
N PHE A 175 -36.10 28.54 -1.74
CA PHE A 175 -36.18 29.06 -0.38
C PHE A 175 -37.56 29.67 -0.11
N THR A 176 -38.07 29.41 1.11
CA THR A 176 -39.32 29.98 1.61
C THR A 176 -39.16 30.41 3.06
N LYS A 177 -39.90 31.48 3.48
CA LYS A 177 -39.85 31.99 4.86
C LYS A 177 -40.29 30.92 5.90
N LYS A 178 -41.16 30.02 5.52
CA LYS A 178 -41.59 28.88 6.35
C LYS A 178 -41.34 27.57 5.61
N ALA A 179 -40.87 26.54 6.33
CA ALA A 179 -40.72 25.20 5.75
C ALA A 179 -42.04 24.69 5.16
N GLN A 180 -42.01 24.27 3.90
CA GLN A 180 -43.14 23.71 3.18
C GLN A 180 -42.72 22.43 2.44
N PRO A 181 -43.62 21.49 2.17
CA PRO A 181 -43.31 20.33 1.35
C PRO A 181 -42.73 20.75 -0.02
N GLY A 182 -41.52 20.26 -0.34
CA GLY A 182 -40.84 20.56 -1.60
C GLY A 182 -40.03 21.88 -1.63
N CYS A 183 -40.07 22.69 -0.54
CA CYS A 183 -39.31 23.91 -0.44
C CYS A 183 -38.39 23.89 0.77
N LEU A 184 -37.26 24.56 0.66
CA LEU A 184 -36.31 24.71 1.77
C LEU A 184 -36.60 25.97 2.60
N LYS A 185 -36.35 25.89 3.90
CA LYS A 185 -36.32 27.06 4.77
C LYS A 185 -35.27 28.06 4.27
N GLU A 186 -35.63 29.34 4.20
CA GLU A 186 -34.68 30.42 3.91
C GLU A 186 -33.58 30.44 4.99
N GLY A 187 -32.31 30.52 4.55
CA GLY A 187 -31.18 30.58 5.44
C GLY A 187 -29.87 30.25 4.71
N ASN A 188 -28.77 30.51 5.38
CA ASN A 188 -27.44 30.21 4.85
C ASN A 188 -27.11 28.71 5.05
N ILE A 189 -26.91 27.98 3.96
CA ILE A 189 -26.45 26.58 3.98
C ILE A 189 -24.95 26.60 4.28
N SER A 190 -24.55 26.04 5.42
CA SER A 190 -23.16 25.94 5.84
C SER A 190 -22.47 24.68 5.29
N LYS A 191 -23.21 23.58 5.14
CA LYS A 191 -22.67 22.32 4.59
C LYS A 191 -23.76 21.50 3.91
N ILE A 192 -23.36 20.76 2.88
CA ILE A 192 -24.17 19.71 2.22
C ILE A 192 -23.40 18.41 2.39
N THR A 193 -24.05 17.35 2.89
CA THR A 193 -23.44 16.03 3.15
C THR A 193 -24.25 14.94 2.45
N GLU A 194 -23.62 14.03 1.72
CA GLU A 194 -24.31 12.90 1.10
C GLU A 194 -24.77 11.89 2.15
N VAL A 195 -25.98 11.36 1.98
CA VAL A 195 -26.60 10.36 2.84
C VAL A 195 -27.44 9.40 2.01
N ASP A 196 -26.89 8.24 1.65
CA ASP A 196 -27.58 7.18 0.90
C ASP A 196 -28.29 7.68 -0.38
N GLY A 197 -27.65 8.58 -1.12
CA GLY A 197 -28.19 9.20 -2.34
C GLY A 197 -29.12 10.40 -2.10
N ASP A 198 -29.36 10.77 -0.84
CA ASP A 198 -30.01 12.03 -0.42
C ASP A 198 -28.93 13.07 -0.03
N ALA A 199 -29.35 14.31 0.18
CA ALA A 199 -28.51 15.34 0.78
C ALA A 199 -29.00 15.72 2.20
N LEU A 200 -28.08 15.78 3.13
CA LEU A 200 -28.27 16.39 4.43
C LEU A 200 -27.77 17.84 4.38
N ILE A 201 -28.68 18.78 4.54
CA ILE A 201 -28.40 20.21 4.49
C ILE A 201 -28.24 20.71 5.92
N THR A 202 -27.11 21.32 6.21
CA THR A 202 -26.85 21.97 7.49
C THR A 202 -26.89 23.48 7.30
N TYR A 203 -27.69 24.17 8.10
CA TYR A 203 -27.79 25.62 8.10
C TYR A 203 -26.87 26.25 9.12
N GLY A 204 -26.49 27.50 8.89
CA GLY A 204 -25.67 28.26 9.81
C GLY A 204 -26.29 28.46 11.20
N ASP A 205 -27.60 28.38 11.33
CA ASP A 205 -28.32 28.44 12.62
C ASP A 205 -28.35 27.08 13.37
N GLY A 206 -27.77 26.04 12.79
CA GLY A 206 -27.75 24.67 13.35
C GLY A 206 -28.98 23.84 13.01
N THR A 207 -29.91 24.33 12.21
CA THR A 207 -31.00 23.52 11.64
C THR A 207 -30.40 22.56 10.63
N ILE A 208 -30.89 21.33 10.59
CA ILE A 208 -30.55 20.35 9.56
C ILE A 208 -31.82 19.87 8.86
N CYS A 209 -31.72 19.54 7.58
CA CYS A 209 -32.80 18.87 6.87
C CYS A 209 -32.27 17.81 5.89
N ARG A 210 -33.05 16.77 5.65
CA ARG A 210 -32.76 15.75 4.66
C ARG A 210 -33.60 15.96 3.42
N VAL A 211 -32.97 15.94 2.25
CA VAL A 211 -33.59 16.24 0.97
C VAL A 211 -33.33 15.08 0.01
N ASN A 212 -34.38 14.58 -0.65
CA ASN A 212 -34.25 13.61 -1.72
C ASN A 212 -34.40 14.28 -3.09
N GLY A 213 -33.31 14.27 -3.87
CA GLY A 213 -33.28 14.94 -5.17
C GLY A 213 -34.13 14.22 -6.24
N GLN A 214 -34.11 12.89 -6.28
CA GLN A 214 -34.85 12.11 -7.26
C GLN A 214 -36.37 12.25 -7.04
N LYS A 215 -36.83 12.21 -5.79
CA LYS A 215 -38.24 12.40 -5.41
C LYS A 215 -38.66 13.86 -5.33
N GLN A 216 -37.72 14.80 -5.44
CA GLN A 216 -37.92 16.25 -5.34
C GLN A 216 -38.63 16.64 -4.04
N LYS A 217 -38.22 16.05 -2.90
CA LYS A 217 -38.88 16.23 -1.60
C LYS A 217 -37.91 16.54 -0.49
N VAL A 218 -38.31 17.44 0.40
CA VAL A 218 -37.74 17.59 1.71
C VAL A 218 -38.35 16.54 2.62
N LEU A 219 -37.53 15.66 3.18
CA LEU A 219 -38.00 14.49 3.93
C LEU A 219 -38.30 14.83 5.39
N TRP A 220 -37.44 15.62 6.06
CA TRP A 220 -37.61 16.06 7.43
C TRP A 220 -36.70 17.24 7.76
N TYR A 221 -37.03 17.93 8.85
CA TYR A 221 -36.24 18.95 9.51
C TYR A 221 -35.94 18.55 10.95
N ASN A 222 -34.78 18.98 11.47
CA ASN A 222 -34.42 18.81 12.86
C ASN A 222 -33.67 20.05 13.37
N SER A 223 -34.06 20.57 14.52
CA SER A 223 -33.52 21.75 15.13
C SER A 223 -32.70 21.49 16.41
N PHE A 224 -32.37 20.22 16.68
CA PHE A 224 -31.61 19.86 17.89
C PHE A 224 -30.33 20.66 18.03
N LEU A 225 -29.57 20.80 16.97
CA LEU A 225 -28.34 21.59 16.97
C LEU A 225 -28.56 23.06 17.21
N ALA A 226 -29.66 23.64 16.73
CA ALA A 226 -29.96 25.06 16.95
C ALA A 226 -30.11 25.37 18.45
N THR A 227 -30.53 24.41 19.25
CA THR A 227 -30.69 24.53 20.71
C THR A 227 -29.44 24.17 21.51
N HIS A 228 -28.45 23.51 20.89
CA HIS A 228 -27.22 23.06 21.54
C HIS A 228 -25.96 23.80 21.05
N LYS A 229 -26.13 24.72 20.13
CA LYS A 229 -25.07 25.57 19.58
C LYS A 229 -24.74 26.72 20.52
N ALA A 230 -23.45 26.94 20.79
CA ALA A 230 -23.05 28.14 21.56
C ALA A 230 -23.28 29.43 20.77
N ALA A 231 -23.58 30.50 21.43
CA ALA A 231 -23.73 31.83 20.82
C ALA A 231 -22.40 32.22 20.13
N GLY A 232 -22.47 32.62 18.86
CA GLY A 232 -21.29 33.00 18.07
C GLY A 232 -20.56 31.85 17.35
N ASP A 233 -20.97 30.61 17.53
CA ASP A 233 -20.40 29.47 16.81
C ASP A 233 -20.98 29.38 15.40
N ASN A 234 -20.14 29.57 14.38
CA ASN A 234 -20.53 29.55 12.96
C ASN A 234 -20.32 28.18 12.26
N GLY A 235 -19.89 27.15 13.00
CA GLY A 235 -19.52 25.86 12.43
C GLY A 235 -20.27 24.68 13.04
N ALA A 236 -21.22 24.11 12.33
CA ALA A 236 -21.68 22.75 12.54
C ALA A 236 -21.09 21.86 11.43
N TYR A 237 -20.31 20.86 11.82
CA TYR A 237 -19.78 19.87 10.87
C TYR A 237 -20.64 18.60 10.94
N THR A 238 -21.23 18.23 9.81
CA THR A 238 -22.05 17.03 9.70
C THR A 238 -21.35 15.97 8.87
N PHE A 239 -21.44 14.73 9.33
CA PHE A 239 -20.88 13.56 8.64
C PHE A 239 -21.89 12.42 8.70
N TYR A 240 -21.83 11.52 7.73
CA TYR A 240 -22.63 10.30 7.71
C TYR A 240 -21.75 9.07 7.85
N ASP A 241 -22.06 8.18 8.81
CA ASP A 241 -21.27 6.98 9.07
C ASP A 241 -21.58 5.80 8.13
N GLY A 242 -22.58 5.96 7.25
CA GLY A 242 -22.99 4.92 6.30
C GLY A 242 -23.71 3.71 6.93
N ILE A 243 -24.03 3.75 8.23
CA ILE A 243 -24.78 2.71 8.95
C ILE A 243 -26.05 3.25 9.62
N GLY A 244 -26.38 4.51 9.36
CA GLY A 244 -27.58 5.20 9.85
C GLY A 244 -27.35 6.23 10.93
N GLY A 245 -26.11 6.55 11.27
CA GLY A 245 -25.74 7.62 12.19
C GLY A 245 -25.31 8.90 11.48
N PHE A 246 -25.89 10.05 11.86
CA PHE A 246 -25.39 11.35 11.47
C PHE A 246 -24.54 11.91 12.58
N TRP A 247 -23.26 12.05 12.32
CA TRP A 247 -22.30 12.62 13.26
C TRP A 247 -22.26 14.12 13.14
N LEU A 248 -22.27 14.80 14.25
CA LEU A 248 -22.33 16.25 14.34
C LEU A 248 -21.29 16.73 15.34
N SER A 249 -20.45 17.63 14.87
CA SER A 249 -19.54 18.39 15.73
C SER A 249 -20.03 19.83 15.83
N VAL A 250 -20.33 20.29 17.04
CA VAL A 250 -20.81 21.66 17.30
C VAL A 250 -20.04 22.22 18.49
N SER A 251 -19.50 23.41 18.35
CA SER A 251 -18.74 24.11 19.39
C SER A 251 -17.61 23.21 19.95
N ASN A 252 -17.91 22.40 20.85
CA ASN A 252 -16.98 21.52 21.53
C ASN A 252 -17.64 20.19 21.92
N ALA A 253 -18.74 19.82 21.31
CA ALA A 253 -19.45 18.58 21.58
C ALA A 253 -19.71 17.82 20.27
N ASN A 254 -19.65 16.50 20.36
CA ASN A 254 -19.93 15.63 19.24
C ASN A 254 -21.19 14.81 19.56
N TYR A 255 -22.14 14.81 18.65
CA TYR A 255 -23.39 14.08 18.78
C TYR A 255 -23.59 13.13 17.60
N VAL A 256 -24.33 12.04 17.84
CA VAL A 256 -24.78 11.12 16.80
C VAL A 256 -26.30 11.04 16.83
N TYR A 257 -26.90 11.35 15.68
CA TYR A 257 -28.33 11.09 15.46
C TYR A 257 -28.50 9.69 14.87
N GLN A 258 -29.27 8.88 15.53
CA GLN A 258 -29.58 7.53 15.09
C GLN A 258 -30.89 7.51 14.30
N SER A 259 -30.81 7.33 12.99
CA SER A 259 -31.99 7.37 12.10
C SER A 259 -33.07 6.36 12.49
N LYS A 260 -32.69 5.19 13.04
CA LYS A 260 -33.61 4.13 13.45
C LYS A 260 -34.44 4.50 14.69
N THR A 261 -33.87 5.23 15.64
CA THR A 261 -34.51 5.58 16.91
C THR A 261 -35.02 7.02 16.96
N GLY A 262 -34.57 7.87 16.03
CA GLY A 262 -34.84 9.30 16.02
C GLY A 262 -34.18 10.07 17.18
N LYS A 263 -33.22 9.48 17.86
CA LYS A 263 -32.59 10.06 19.08
C LYS A 263 -31.19 10.58 18.81
N TRP A 264 -30.86 11.64 19.50
CA TRP A 264 -29.51 12.18 19.62
C TRP A 264 -28.81 11.58 20.83
N THR A 265 -27.56 11.21 20.67
CA THR A 265 -26.70 10.69 21.73
C THR A 265 -25.34 11.34 21.63
N ASP A 266 -24.68 11.63 22.74
CA ASP A 266 -23.28 12.01 22.74
C ASP A 266 -22.45 10.93 22.03
N ALA A 267 -21.47 11.34 21.21
CA ALA A 267 -20.72 10.41 20.35
C ALA A 267 -19.91 9.36 21.14
N ARG A 268 -19.36 9.75 22.30
CA ARG A 268 -18.66 8.82 23.19
C ARG A 268 -19.62 7.79 23.75
N SER A 269 -20.75 8.24 24.29
CA SER A 269 -21.82 7.37 24.80
C SER A 269 -22.38 6.44 23.72
N TYR A 270 -22.48 6.93 22.47
CA TYR A 270 -22.91 6.11 21.34
C TYR A 270 -21.95 4.94 21.09
N LEU A 271 -20.64 5.18 21.04
CA LEU A 271 -19.63 4.14 20.85
C LEU A 271 -19.53 3.19 22.03
N THR A 272 -19.55 3.72 23.26
CA THR A 272 -19.51 2.89 24.49
C THR A 272 -20.73 1.96 24.58
N ASN A 273 -21.93 2.44 24.20
CA ASN A 273 -23.13 1.60 24.15
C ASN A 273 -23.04 0.49 23.10
N MET A 274 -22.19 0.64 22.10
CA MET A 274 -21.87 -0.41 21.12
C MET A 274 -20.75 -1.37 21.61
N GLY A 275 -20.18 -1.11 22.78
CA GLY A 275 -19.05 -1.86 23.34
C GLY A 275 -17.71 -1.47 22.74
N ILE A 276 -17.58 -0.21 22.27
CA ILE A 276 -16.36 0.35 21.70
C ILE A 276 -15.82 1.40 22.66
N ASP A 277 -14.67 1.12 23.27
CA ASP A 277 -13.98 2.05 24.16
C ASP A 277 -13.04 2.97 23.38
N ILE A 278 -13.13 4.26 23.63
CA ILE A 278 -12.28 5.27 23.00
C ILE A 278 -11.01 5.42 23.84
N PRO A 279 -9.81 5.20 23.28
CA PRO A 279 -8.53 5.21 23.99
C PRO A 279 -8.04 6.63 24.37
N CYS A 280 -8.95 7.58 24.52
CA CYS A 280 -8.66 8.98 24.83
C CYS A 280 -9.66 9.47 25.88
N SER A 281 -9.16 9.92 27.04
CA SER A 281 -9.99 10.49 28.11
C SER A 281 -10.35 11.97 27.87
N THR A 282 -9.56 12.66 27.03
CA THR A 282 -9.76 14.07 26.73
C THR A 282 -10.89 14.26 25.72
N ARG A 283 -11.30 15.51 25.57
CA ARG A 283 -12.30 15.91 24.61
C ARG A 283 -11.73 15.85 23.19
N ILE A 284 -12.48 15.27 22.25
CA ILE A 284 -12.11 15.14 20.87
C ILE A 284 -12.78 16.25 20.05
N LEU A 285 -12.00 17.13 19.44
CA LEU A 285 -12.48 18.11 18.47
C LEU A 285 -12.44 17.47 17.08
N MET A 286 -13.55 16.90 16.68
CA MET A 286 -13.68 16.21 15.40
C MET A 286 -13.69 17.22 14.24
N ARG A 287 -12.84 17.03 13.24
CA ARG A 287 -12.71 17.89 12.05
C ARG A 287 -13.26 17.27 10.80
N ASP A 288 -13.00 15.99 10.59
CA ASP A 288 -13.50 15.25 9.42
C ASP A 288 -13.66 13.77 9.70
N ILE A 289 -14.53 13.10 8.93
CA ILE A 289 -14.75 11.65 8.99
C ILE A 289 -14.75 11.11 7.56
N ALA A 290 -14.07 9.99 7.35
CA ALA A 290 -14.17 9.18 6.15
C ALA A 290 -14.47 7.72 6.50
N ARG A 291 -15.11 7.01 5.58
CA ARG A 291 -15.43 5.60 5.71
C ARG A 291 -14.64 4.78 4.72
N ASP A 292 -14.03 3.68 5.18
CA ASP A 292 -13.35 2.75 4.28
C ASP A 292 -14.32 1.73 3.66
N LYS A 293 -13.83 0.95 2.69
CA LYS A 293 -14.62 -0.10 2.02
C LYS A 293 -15.12 -1.20 2.95
N ALA A 294 -14.43 -1.45 4.06
CA ALA A 294 -14.82 -2.43 5.07
C ALA A 294 -15.93 -1.91 5.99
N GLY A 295 -16.22 -0.59 5.92
CA GLY A 295 -17.23 0.07 6.72
C GLY A 295 -16.71 0.67 8.02
N ASN A 296 -15.41 0.70 8.24
CA ASN A 296 -14.80 1.33 9.40
C ASN A 296 -14.77 2.86 9.23
N LEU A 297 -14.69 3.59 10.32
CA LEU A 297 -14.54 5.04 10.29
C LEU A 297 -13.12 5.47 10.61
N TRP A 298 -12.66 6.48 9.88
CA TRP A 298 -11.45 7.22 10.12
C TRP A 298 -11.84 8.65 10.51
N VAL A 299 -11.45 9.09 11.71
CA VAL A 299 -11.87 10.37 12.27
C VAL A 299 -10.65 11.25 12.51
N ALA A 300 -10.54 12.32 11.74
CA ALA A 300 -9.52 13.35 11.93
C ALA A 300 -9.95 14.28 13.07
N SER A 301 -9.04 14.54 14.01
CA SER A 301 -9.29 15.42 15.13
C SER A 301 -8.25 16.52 15.26
N ASP A 302 -8.61 17.58 15.93
CA ASP A 302 -7.70 18.65 16.33
C ASP A 302 -7.10 18.30 17.70
N HIS A 303 -5.77 18.24 17.80
CA HIS A 303 -4.94 17.91 18.97
C HIS A 303 -4.93 16.43 19.42
N ASN A 304 -5.83 15.57 18.93
CA ASN A 304 -5.90 14.15 19.35
C ASN A 304 -5.49 13.16 18.25
N GLY A 305 -4.98 13.63 17.10
CA GLY A 305 -4.57 12.78 16.00
C GLY A 305 -5.72 12.13 15.26
N LEU A 306 -5.51 10.92 14.76
CA LEU A 306 -6.42 10.15 13.92
C LEU A 306 -7.01 8.98 14.70
N PHE A 307 -8.33 8.81 14.66
CA PHE A 307 -9.00 7.64 15.23
C PHE A 307 -9.48 6.71 14.13
N PHE A 308 -9.34 5.42 14.37
CA PHE A 308 -9.90 4.34 13.58
C PHE A 308 -10.94 3.60 14.40
N VAL A 309 -12.17 3.42 13.88
CA VAL A 309 -13.28 2.75 14.55
C VAL A 309 -13.77 1.58 13.72
N ASP A 310 -13.59 0.37 14.22
CA ASP A 310 -14.11 -0.87 13.65
C ASP A 310 -15.36 -1.31 14.42
N PHE A 311 -16.52 -1.14 13.80
CA PHE A 311 -17.81 -1.51 14.42
C PHE A 311 -18.02 -3.02 14.53
N LYS A 312 -17.42 -3.80 13.63
CA LYS A 312 -17.59 -5.27 13.64
C LYS A 312 -16.78 -5.90 14.77
N ARG A 313 -15.52 -5.44 14.94
CA ARG A 313 -14.62 -5.93 16.00
C ARG A 313 -14.80 -5.20 17.32
N LYS A 314 -15.54 -4.10 17.32
CA LYS A 314 -15.73 -3.22 18.48
C LYS A 314 -14.41 -2.64 18.99
N ILE A 315 -13.58 -2.17 18.08
CA ILE A 315 -12.25 -1.62 18.37
C ILE A 315 -12.22 -0.14 17.99
N CYS A 316 -11.63 0.68 18.86
CA CYS A 316 -11.20 2.03 18.53
C CYS A 316 -9.69 2.15 18.76
N ARG A 317 -8.96 2.62 17.77
CA ARG A 317 -7.51 2.89 17.86
C ARG A 317 -7.26 4.38 17.66
N GLN A 318 -6.22 4.88 18.31
CA GLN A 318 -5.77 6.25 18.17
C GLN A 318 -4.34 6.25 17.62
N TYR A 319 -4.11 6.96 16.52
CA TYR A 319 -2.79 7.21 15.94
C TYR A 319 -2.40 8.63 16.27
N VAL A 320 -1.26 8.80 16.93
CA VAL A 320 -0.70 10.09 17.33
C VAL A 320 0.66 10.31 16.71
N HIS A 321 1.01 11.58 16.53
CA HIS A 321 2.34 11.96 16.08
C HIS A 321 3.40 11.62 17.15
N SER A 322 4.51 11.05 16.71
CA SER A 322 5.72 10.81 17.49
C SER A 322 6.94 10.86 16.58
N GLU A 323 8.14 10.86 17.16
CA GLU A 323 9.41 10.78 16.41
C GLU A 323 9.65 9.41 15.76
N ALA A 324 8.81 8.41 16.06
CA ALA A 324 8.92 7.09 15.46
C ALA A 324 8.56 7.12 13.97
N LYS A 325 9.35 6.44 13.15
CA LYS A 325 9.05 6.24 11.74
C LYS A 325 7.67 5.57 11.59
N GLY A 326 6.88 6.05 10.65
CA GLY A 326 5.55 5.50 10.40
C GLY A 326 4.44 6.12 11.25
N SER A 327 4.72 7.10 12.10
CA SER A 327 3.70 7.88 12.79
C SER A 327 3.02 8.90 11.85
N ILE A 328 1.83 9.38 12.22
CA ILE A 328 1.19 10.50 11.51
C ILE A 328 2.03 11.77 11.68
N VAL A 329 1.89 12.72 10.73
CA VAL A 329 2.71 13.95 10.67
C VAL A 329 2.38 14.97 11.76
N ASP A 330 1.15 14.96 12.31
CA ASP A 330 0.67 15.96 13.27
C ASP A 330 -0.51 15.38 14.07
N ASN A 331 -0.73 15.90 15.29
CA ASN A 331 -1.93 15.59 16.08
C ASN A 331 -3.11 16.55 15.77
N SER A 332 -2.85 17.68 15.12
CA SER A 332 -3.88 18.62 14.67
C SER A 332 -4.20 18.39 13.20
N LEU A 333 -5.25 17.62 12.95
CA LEU A 333 -5.66 17.19 11.62
C LEU A 333 -6.86 18.02 11.13
N GLN A 334 -6.93 18.25 9.83
CA GLN A 334 -8.02 18.98 9.18
C GLN A 334 -8.90 18.10 8.32
N LYS A 335 -8.30 17.16 7.60
CA LYS A 335 -8.96 16.35 6.58
C LYS A 335 -8.56 14.89 6.70
N VAL A 336 -9.52 13.99 6.47
CA VAL A 336 -9.25 12.58 6.19
C VAL A 336 -9.99 12.20 4.91
N TYR A 337 -9.32 11.47 4.04
CA TYR A 337 -9.87 11.01 2.77
C TYR A 337 -9.49 9.55 2.56
N VAL A 338 -10.46 8.73 2.20
CA VAL A 338 -10.25 7.33 1.81
C VAL A 338 -10.49 7.23 0.32
N ASP A 339 -9.50 6.80 -0.41
CA ASP A 339 -9.62 6.67 -1.85
C ASP A 339 -10.27 5.34 -2.30
N ASP A 340 -10.47 5.20 -3.60
CA ASP A 340 -11.08 4.04 -4.21
C ASP A 340 -10.19 2.78 -4.20
N GLU A 341 -8.90 2.88 -3.88
CA GLU A 341 -7.98 1.76 -3.66
C GLU A 341 -7.88 1.39 -2.17
N GLY A 342 -8.44 2.23 -1.29
CA GLY A 342 -8.44 2.02 0.15
C GLY A 342 -7.28 2.68 0.87
N ALA A 343 -6.51 3.54 0.19
CA ALA A 343 -5.50 4.34 0.85
C ALA A 343 -6.15 5.45 1.69
N ILE A 344 -5.55 5.72 2.84
CA ILE A 344 -5.99 6.71 3.82
C ILE A 344 -5.07 7.92 3.70
N TRP A 345 -5.62 9.06 3.38
CA TRP A 345 -4.91 10.34 3.25
C TRP A 345 -5.35 11.28 4.35
N VAL A 346 -4.41 11.90 5.04
CA VAL A 346 -4.69 12.74 6.22
C VAL A 346 -3.98 14.07 6.08
N GLY A 347 -4.73 15.14 5.92
CA GLY A 347 -4.22 16.51 5.86
C GLY A 347 -4.10 17.11 7.26
N SER A 348 -2.97 17.74 7.56
CA SER A 348 -2.70 18.37 8.85
C SER A 348 -2.78 19.90 8.80
N TYR A 349 -2.73 20.51 9.97
CA TYR A 349 -2.70 21.96 10.15
C TYR A 349 -1.32 22.57 9.86
N LYS A 350 -0.21 21.85 10.05
CA LYS A 350 1.13 22.42 10.00
C LYS A 350 2.20 21.58 9.31
N ASN A 351 2.00 20.27 9.20
CA ASN A 351 3.06 19.34 8.86
C ASN A 351 2.80 18.54 7.57
N GLY A 352 1.89 19.01 6.70
CA GLY A 352 1.62 18.40 5.40
C GLY A 352 0.61 17.27 5.47
N VAL A 353 0.86 16.20 4.74
CA VAL A 353 -0.02 15.05 4.57
C VAL A 353 0.64 13.79 5.12
N ALA A 354 -0.10 13.02 5.91
CA ALA A 354 0.23 11.63 6.17
C ALA A 354 -0.63 10.73 5.27
N TYR A 355 -0.08 9.64 4.77
CA TYR A 355 -0.86 8.67 4.02
C TYR A 355 -0.45 7.23 4.33
N TYR A 356 -1.45 6.36 4.32
CA TYR A 356 -1.30 4.92 4.42
C TYR A 356 -1.94 4.29 3.19
N SER A 357 -1.19 3.44 2.49
CA SER A 357 -1.73 2.64 1.38
C SER A 357 -1.57 1.17 1.70
N PRO A 358 -2.66 0.38 1.73
CA PRO A 358 -2.58 -1.07 1.94
C PRO A 358 -1.70 -1.77 0.90
N ASP A 359 -1.68 -1.26 -0.33
CA ASP A 359 -0.89 -1.82 -1.43
C ASP A 359 0.58 -1.40 -1.40
N ALA A 360 0.91 -0.25 -0.81
CA ALA A 360 2.30 0.19 -0.66
C ALA A 360 3.05 -0.58 0.45
N GLN A 361 2.33 -1.15 1.41
CA GLN A 361 2.91 -1.99 2.47
C GLN A 361 2.91 -3.49 2.09
N LYS A 362 3.29 -3.80 0.85
CA LYS A 362 3.52 -5.19 0.43
C LYS A 362 4.68 -5.84 1.19
N PHE A 363 5.52 -5.03 1.83
CA PHE A 363 6.72 -5.48 2.51
C PHE A 363 6.70 -5.05 3.98
N THR A 364 6.88 -6.02 4.88
CA THR A 364 7.16 -5.75 6.28
C THR A 364 8.67 -5.74 6.47
N THR A 365 9.23 -4.69 7.07
CA THR A 365 10.65 -4.63 7.40
C THR A 365 10.89 -5.35 8.71
N ILE A 366 11.75 -6.37 8.69
CA ILE A 366 12.23 -7.07 9.88
C ILE A 366 13.67 -6.61 10.12
N PRO A 367 13.99 -5.92 11.23
CA PRO A 367 15.31 -5.34 11.47
C PRO A 367 16.31 -6.41 11.94
N LEU A 368 16.82 -7.23 11.02
CA LEU A 368 17.77 -8.32 11.30
C LEU A 368 19.23 -7.98 10.95
N GLY A 369 19.54 -6.73 10.60
CA GLY A 369 20.87 -6.29 10.21
C GLY A 369 21.16 -6.49 8.71
N ASP A 370 22.44 -6.67 8.37
CA ASP A 370 22.90 -6.83 6.98
C ASP A 370 22.76 -8.30 6.53
N VAL A 371 21.58 -8.62 5.97
CA VAL A 371 21.20 -9.98 5.56
C VAL A 371 21.72 -10.30 4.16
N CYS A 372 22.56 -11.31 4.04
CA CYS A 372 23.15 -11.78 2.77
C CYS A 372 22.38 -12.96 2.15
N THR A 373 21.77 -13.81 2.97
CA THR A 373 21.06 -15.00 2.50
C THR A 373 19.89 -15.35 3.39
N ILE A 374 18.85 -15.95 2.80
CA ILE A 374 17.66 -16.40 3.54
C ILE A 374 17.30 -17.80 3.07
N THR A 375 17.03 -18.69 4.01
CA THR A 375 16.41 -19.99 3.76
C THR A 375 15.29 -20.24 4.77
N GLN A 376 14.37 -21.16 4.46
CA GLN A 376 13.23 -21.49 5.33
C GLN A 376 13.38 -22.93 5.84
N ASP A 377 13.18 -23.16 7.15
CA ASP A 377 13.13 -24.52 7.68
C ASP A 377 11.75 -25.17 7.42
N LEU A 378 11.62 -26.46 7.74
CA LEU A 378 10.38 -27.22 7.55
C LEU A 378 9.22 -26.74 8.45
N ASN A 379 9.49 -25.94 9.47
CA ASN A 379 8.51 -25.34 10.38
C ASN A 379 8.06 -23.94 9.94
N GLY A 380 8.62 -23.42 8.85
CA GLY A 380 8.30 -22.08 8.33
C GLY A 380 9.11 -20.94 8.94
N ASN A 381 10.09 -21.22 9.81
CA ASN A 381 10.98 -20.17 10.32
C ASN A 381 11.97 -19.74 9.24
N LEU A 382 12.30 -18.46 9.23
CA LEU A 382 13.29 -17.88 8.31
C LEU A 382 14.67 -17.90 8.98
N TRP A 383 15.63 -18.47 8.28
CA TRP A 383 17.03 -18.52 8.71
C TRP A 383 17.85 -17.57 7.84
N CYS A 384 18.26 -16.46 8.44
CA CYS A 384 18.93 -15.35 7.77
C CYS A 384 20.41 -15.38 8.09
N GLY A 385 21.24 -15.58 7.07
CA GLY A 385 22.69 -15.40 7.20
C GLY A 385 23.06 -13.93 7.04
N THR A 386 23.93 -13.42 7.91
CA THR A 386 24.31 -12.02 7.95
C THR A 386 25.79 -11.82 7.65
N ASN A 387 26.16 -10.57 7.32
CA ASN A 387 27.54 -10.20 6.99
C ASN A 387 28.46 -10.01 8.22
N ASP A 388 27.91 -9.99 9.43
CA ASP A 388 28.68 -9.69 10.65
C ASP A 388 28.15 -10.33 11.92
N SER A 389 26.94 -10.87 11.88
CA SER A 389 26.19 -11.26 13.08
C SER A 389 25.88 -12.76 13.14
N GLY A 390 26.45 -13.56 12.24
CA GLY A 390 26.20 -14.98 12.14
C GLY A 390 24.85 -15.28 11.51
N ILE A 391 24.10 -16.21 12.09
CA ILE A 391 22.81 -16.66 11.59
C ILE A 391 21.72 -16.23 12.54
N ILE A 392 20.65 -15.65 12.02
CA ILE A 392 19.44 -15.28 12.78
C ILE A 392 18.28 -16.12 12.31
N CYS A 393 17.67 -16.90 13.22
CA CYS A 393 16.43 -17.59 12.98
C CYS A 393 15.26 -16.70 13.44
N TYR A 394 14.34 -16.36 12.55
CA TYR A 394 13.15 -15.57 12.83
C TYR A 394 11.90 -16.41 12.60
N SER A 395 10.98 -16.40 13.57
CA SER A 395 9.68 -17.05 13.45
C SER A 395 8.62 -16.03 13.02
N PRO A 396 8.12 -16.10 11.77
CA PRO A 396 7.03 -15.23 11.32
C PRO A 396 5.73 -15.40 12.11
N LEU A 397 5.54 -16.60 12.71
CA LEU A 397 4.34 -16.91 13.49
C LEU A 397 4.31 -16.18 14.84
N THR A 398 5.48 -16.06 15.51
CA THR A 398 5.58 -15.49 16.86
C THR A 398 6.26 -14.14 16.92
N GLY A 399 6.93 -13.71 15.82
CA GLY A 399 7.76 -12.51 15.79
C GLY A 399 9.07 -12.63 16.57
N GLN A 400 9.39 -13.81 17.13
CA GLN A 400 10.62 -14.01 17.89
C GLN A 400 11.81 -14.32 17.00
N SER A 401 13.00 -13.92 17.45
CA SER A 401 14.26 -14.25 16.77
C SER A 401 15.29 -14.84 17.74
N TRP A 402 16.12 -15.72 17.20
CA TRP A 402 17.24 -16.36 17.89
C TRP A 402 18.51 -16.17 17.08
N ARG A 403 19.60 -15.85 17.72
CA ARG A 403 20.91 -15.66 17.08
C ARG A 403 21.80 -16.86 17.30
N PHE A 404 22.62 -17.21 16.30
CA PHE A 404 23.62 -18.26 16.30
C PHE A 404 24.95 -17.65 15.79
N SER A 405 25.83 -17.30 16.69
CA SER A 405 27.13 -16.71 16.39
C SER A 405 28.27 -17.71 16.56
N GLN A 406 29.44 -17.39 16.04
CA GLN A 406 30.67 -18.15 16.25
C GLN A 406 30.96 -18.37 17.74
N ALA A 407 30.77 -17.38 18.58
CA ALA A 407 31.00 -17.45 20.01
C ALA A 407 30.08 -18.44 20.74
N GLU A 408 28.84 -18.60 20.25
CA GLU A 408 27.80 -19.41 20.91
C GLU A 408 27.72 -20.84 20.37
N THR A 409 28.05 -21.07 19.10
CA THR A 409 27.77 -22.31 18.40
C THR A 409 29.02 -23.06 17.92
N GLY A 410 30.19 -22.42 17.92
CA GLY A 410 31.39 -22.96 17.31
C GLY A 410 31.39 -22.91 15.77
N LEU A 411 30.56 -22.05 15.16
CA LEU A 411 30.70 -21.69 13.75
C LEU A 411 32.10 -21.16 13.47
N ALA A 412 32.63 -21.40 12.30
CA ALA A 412 34.00 -20.96 11.97
C ALA A 412 34.04 -19.49 11.47
N SER A 413 32.88 -18.87 11.17
CA SER A 413 32.77 -17.46 10.77
C SER A 413 31.37 -16.95 11.05
N ASP A 414 31.24 -15.66 11.36
CA ASP A 414 29.97 -14.93 11.45
C ASP A 414 29.55 -14.27 10.13
N ILE A 415 30.36 -14.39 9.07
CA ILE A 415 30.05 -13.89 7.73
C ILE A 415 29.42 -15.00 6.94
N ILE A 416 28.09 -15.01 6.84
CA ILE A 416 27.29 -16.04 6.22
C ILE A 416 26.73 -15.52 4.89
N VAL A 417 27.24 -16.04 3.78
CA VAL A 417 26.95 -15.51 2.43
C VAL A 417 25.99 -16.36 1.61
N SER A 418 25.77 -17.62 1.99
CA SER A 418 24.84 -18.50 1.29
C SER A 418 24.16 -19.49 2.24
N SER A 419 22.98 -19.96 1.88
CA SER A 419 22.22 -20.93 2.66
C SER A 419 21.36 -21.81 1.78
N VAL A 420 21.09 -23.04 2.22
CA VAL A 420 20.13 -23.95 1.63
C VAL A 420 19.54 -24.87 2.69
N THR A 421 18.24 -25.11 2.62
CA THR A 421 17.55 -26.16 3.37
C THR A 421 17.35 -27.35 2.46
N MET A 422 17.94 -28.49 2.82
CA MET A 422 17.77 -29.76 2.08
C MET A 422 16.37 -30.31 2.31
N SER A 423 15.92 -31.16 1.41
CA SER A 423 14.61 -31.80 1.48
C SER A 423 14.40 -32.67 2.75
N ASP A 424 15.47 -33.14 3.39
CA ASP A 424 15.44 -33.85 4.68
C ASP A 424 15.44 -32.92 5.91
N GLY A 425 15.38 -31.59 5.70
CA GLY A 425 15.42 -30.59 6.73
C GLY A 425 16.81 -30.24 7.26
N THR A 426 17.88 -30.87 6.74
CA THR A 426 19.24 -30.46 7.04
C THR A 426 19.51 -29.08 6.40
N MET A 427 20.05 -28.14 7.17
CA MET A 427 20.43 -26.83 6.64
C MET A 427 21.93 -26.70 6.50
N TYR A 428 22.36 -26.10 5.40
CA TYR A 428 23.76 -25.75 5.17
C TYR A 428 23.90 -24.26 4.95
N PHE A 429 25.00 -23.71 5.51
CA PHE A 429 25.36 -22.31 5.44
C PHE A 429 26.78 -22.18 4.93
N GLY A 430 26.94 -21.48 3.82
CA GLY A 430 28.24 -21.14 3.29
C GLY A 430 28.75 -19.85 3.90
N THR A 431 30.03 -19.82 4.23
CA THR A 431 30.65 -18.68 4.89
C THR A 431 31.74 -18.06 4.02
N PHE A 432 32.09 -16.82 4.29
CA PHE A 432 33.34 -16.23 3.80
C PHE A 432 34.49 -16.61 4.74
N ASN A 433 35.47 -17.36 4.23
CA ASN A 433 36.66 -17.86 4.92
C ASN A 433 36.46 -18.80 6.13
N GLY A 434 35.23 -19.20 6.44
CA GLY A 434 34.92 -20.15 7.54
C GLY A 434 34.41 -21.52 7.07
N GLY A 435 34.46 -21.80 5.77
CA GLY A 435 34.02 -23.09 5.20
C GLY A 435 32.51 -23.24 5.12
N LEU A 436 32.03 -24.45 5.37
CA LEU A 436 30.62 -24.82 5.30
C LEU A 436 30.13 -25.24 6.69
N ALA A 437 29.04 -24.63 7.15
CA ALA A 437 28.36 -25.04 8.38
C ALA A 437 27.12 -25.88 8.05
N GLN A 438 26.87 -26.91 8.84
CA GLN A 438 25.70 -27.78 8.78
C GLN A 438 24.91 -27.64 10.09
N TYR A 439 23.60 -27.48 9.99
CA TYR A 439 22.68 -27.57 11.13
C TYR A 439 21.70 -28.72 10.91
N LYS A 440 21.68 -29.66 11.84
CA LYS A 440 20.78 -30.84 11.79
C LYS A 440 20.37 -31.24 13.20
N ASN A 441 19.07 -31.35 13.46
CA ASN A 441 18.50 -31.80 14.75
C ASN A 441 19.08 -31.05 15.97
N GLY A 442 19.19 -29.71 15.87
CA GLY A 442 19.71 -28.87 16.97
C GLY A 442 21.24 -28.88 17.12
N ARG A 443 21.99 -29.50 16.21
CA ARG A 443 23.46 -29.61 16.30
C ARG A 443 24.15 -28.95 15.11
N TRP A 444 25.22 -28.25 15.42
CA TRP A 444 26.11 -27.64 14.43
C TRP A 444 27.29 -28.54 14.11
N LYS A 445 27.73 -28.52 12.85
CA LYS A 445 28.95 -29.14 12.37
C LYS A 445 29.61 -28.24 11.34
N SER A 446 30.90 -28.00 11.44
CA SER A 446 31.68 -27.19 10.49
C SER A 446 32.58 -28.07 9.65
N PHE A 447 32.69 -27.75 8.34
CA PHE A 447 33.61 -28.36 7.38
C PHE A 447 34.58 -27.26 6.92
N LEU A 448 35.86 -27.48 7.18
CA LEU A 448 36.93 -26.61 6.69
C LEU A 448 37.63 -27.22 5.51
N ALA A 449 38.29 -26.42 4.69
CA ALA A 449 39.06 -26.88 3.55
C ALA A 449 40.13 -27.88 3.98
N ALA A 450 40.13 -29.08 3.33
CA ALA A 450 41.06 -30.16 3.61
C ALA A 450 41.22 -31.06 2.37
N PRO A 451 42.37 -31.71 2.22
CA PRO A 451 42.57 -32.68 1.13
C PRO A 451 41.49 -33.78 1.13
N GLY A 452 40.83 -33.95 0.01
CA GLY A 452 39.72 -34.94 -0.14
C GLY A 452 38.40 -34.50 0.51
N GLY A 453 38.35 -33.35 1.16
CA GLY A 453 37.16 -32.71 1.77
C GLY A 453 36.70 -31.47 1.01
N LEU A 454 36.25 -30.47 1.76
CA LEU A 454 35.88 -29.16 1.20
C LEU A 454 37.10 -28.52 0.50
N ALA A 455 36.92 -28.01 -0.71
CA ALA A 455 38.02 -27.48 -1.52
C ALA A 455 38.44 -26.06 -1.16
N ASN A 456 37.52 -25.25 -0.59
CA ASN A 456 37.75 -23.85 -0.28
C ASN A 456 36.92 -23.42 0.94
N ASN A 457 37.47 -22.54 1.78
CA ASN A 457 36.76 -21.99 2.93
C ASN A 457 35.78 -20.85 2.58
N SER A 458 35.84 -20.31 1.37
CA SER A 458 34.87 -19.33 0.90
C SER A 458 33.80 -20.02 0.05
N VAL A 459 32.69 -20.39 0.70
CA VAL A 459 31.53 -21.07 0.10
C VAL A 459 30.48 -20.03 -0.26
N TRP A 460 30.33 -19.75 -1.55
CA TRP A 460 29.59 -18.59 -2.03
C TRP A 460 28.15 -18.88 -2.42
N CYS A 461 27.85 -20.07 -2.92
CA CYS A 461 26.49 -20.47 -3.27
C CYS A 461 26.29 -21.97 -3.01
N LEU A 462 25.05 -22.33 -2.69
CA LEU A 462 24.61 -23.67 -2.31
C LEU A 462 23.32 -24.05 -3.03
N ALA A 463 23.20 -25.33 -3.41
CA ALA A 463 21.97 -25.89 -3.96
C ALA A 463 21.84 -27.37 -3.61
N GLU A 464 20.62 -27.89 -3.48
CA GLU A 464 20.34 -29.33 -3.43
C GLU A 464 20.10 -29.86 -4.85
N ASP A 465 20.75 -30.95 -5.22
CA ASP A 465 20.47 -31.60 -6.50
C ASP A 465 19.33 -32.65 -6.38
N PRO A 466 18.78 -33.13 -7.49
CA PRO A 466 17.68 -34.10 -7.48
C PRO A 466 18.03 -35.48 -6.86
N TYR A 467 19.28 -35.69 -6.53
CA TYR A 467 19.78 -36.90 -5.87
C TYR A 467 20.08 -36.67 -4.38
N HIS A 468 19.54 -35.59 -3.81
CA HIS A 468 19.74 -35.17 -2.41
C HIS A 468 21.20 -34.92 -2.02
N ARG A 469 22.04 -34.53 -3.01
CA ARG A 469 23.42 -34.13 -2.77
C ARG A 469 23.51 -32.58 -2.69
N LEU A 470 24.47 -32.10 -1.93
CA LEU A 470 24.74 -30.69 -1.83
C LEU A 470 25.71 -30.24 -2.93
N ILE A 471 25.33 -29.26 -3.72
CA ILE A 471 26.22 -28.59 -4.67
C ILE A 471 26.74 -27.33 -3.99
N ILE A 472 28.06 -27.17 -4.05
CA ILE A 472 28.80 -26.13 -3.34
C ILE A 472 29.61 -25.32 -4.35
N GLY A 473 29.27 -24.07 -4.57
CA GLY A 473 30.06 -23.13 -5.37
C GLY A 473 31.04 -22.36 -4.49
N THR A 474 32.28 -22.28 -4.94
CA THR A 474 33.37 -21.66 -4.16
C THR A 474 34.00 -20.47 -4.88
N LEU A 475 34.66 -19.59 -4.12
CA LEU A 475 35.47 -18.52 -4.68
C LEU A 475 36.92 -18.99 -4.91
N GLY A 476 37.18 -19.59 -6.08
CA GLY A 476 38.51 -19.91 -6.55
C GLY A 476 38.90 -21.40 -6.52
N SER A 477 37.94 -22.32 -6.30
CA SER A 477 38.19 -23.78 -6.40
C SER A 477 37.13 -24.51 -7.21
N GLY A 478 36.35 -23.77 -8.03
CA GLY A 478 35.26 -24.31 -8.82
C GLY A 478 34.06 -24.68 -7.95
N PHE A 479 33.36 -25.75 -8.35
CA PHE A 479 32.24 -26.26 -7.58
C PHE A 479 32.47 -27.73 -7.14
N GLN A 480 31.76 -28.11 -6.07
CA GLN A 480 31.81 -29.49 -5.54
C GLN A 480 30.40 -30.07 -5.44
N ILE A 481 30.34 -31.38 -5.56
CA ILE A 481 29.17 -32.20 -5.22
C ILE A 481 29.53 -32.99 -3.95
N TYR A 482 28.84 -32.69 -2.85
CA TYR A 482 28.96 -33.38 -1.57
C TYR A 482 27.79 -34.35 -1.41
N ASN A 483 28.10 -35.62 -1.17
CA ASN A 483 27.10 -36.62 -0.85
C ASN A 483 27.03 -36.80 0.68
N PRO A 484 25.93 -36.39 1.35
CA PRO A 484 25.81 -36.47 2.80
C PRO A 484 25.82 -37.89 3.35
N GLU A 485 25.35 -38.87 2.59
CA GLU A 485 25.29 -40.29 3.01
C GLU A 485 26.69 -40.92 3.08
N SER A 486 27.52 -40.68 2.05
CA SER A 486 28.87 -41.25 1.97
C SER A 486 29.93 -40.31 2.56
N GLY A 487 29.61 -39.06 2.83
CA GLY A 487 30.56 -38.04 3.27
C GLY A 487 31.58 -37.62 2.20
N LYS A 488 31.39 -38.02 0.93
CA LYS A 488 32.36 -37.79 -0.14
C LYS A 488 32.13 -36.45 -0.84
N PHE A 489 33.24 -35.72 -1.08
CA PHE A 489 33.29 -34.55 -1.95
C PHE A 489 33.86 -34.91 -3.32
N THR A 490 33.28 -34.36 -4.38
CA THR A 490 33.80 -34.49 -5.76
C THR A 490 33.94 -33.08 -6.31
N THR A 491 35.15 -32.67 -6.71
CA THR A 491 35.49 -31.33 -7.16
C THR A 491 35.52 -31.24 -8.68
N TYR A 492 34.94 -30.20 -9.22
CA TYR A 492 34.93 -29.81 -10.63
C TYR A 492 35.49 -28.37 -10.73
N ASN A 493 36.58 -28.24 -11.48
CA ASN A 493 37.29 -26.94 -11.63
C ASN A 493 37.82 -26.81 -13.07
N VAL A 494 38.46 -25.67 -13.35
CA VAL A 494 39.02 -25.38 -14.70
C VAL A 494 39.99 -26.47 -15.16
N GLN A 495 40.73 -27.13 -14.26
CA GLN A 495 41.74 -28.13 -14.62
C GLN A 495 41.13 -29.47 -15.00
N ASN A 496 39.99 -29.84 -14.42
CA ASN A 496 39.47 -31.23 -14.54
C ASN A 496 38.08 -31.38 -15.16
N SER A 497 37.34 -30.28 -15.40
CA SER A 497 35.93 -30.36 -15.82
C SER A 497 35.58 -29.57 -17.09
N GLY A 498 36.48 -28.71 -17.55
CA GLY A 498 36.22 -27.82 -18.69
C GLY A 498 35.38 -26.58 -18.35
N ILE A 499 35.02 -26.34 -17.09
CA ILE A 499 34.43 -25.05 -16.65
C ILE A 499 35.44 -23.94 -16.90
N THR A 500 34.97 -22.75 -17.28
CA THR A 500 35.85 -21.63 -17.66
C THR A 500 36.31 -20.75 -16.49
N SER A 501 35.71 -20.90 -15.30
CA SER A 501 36.09 -20.15 -14.11
C SER A 501 35.94 -20.95 -12.84
N ASP A 502 36.89 -20.80 -11.92
CA ASP A 502 36.83 -21.37 -10.56
C ASP A 502 36.09 -20.45 -9.54
N PHE A 503 35.70 -19.25 -9.97
CA PHE A 503 34.91 -18.31 -9.15
C PHE A 503 33.42 -18.49 -9.45
N ILE A 504 32.72 -19.24 -8.60
CA ILE A 504 31.31 -19.59 -8.77
C ILE A 504 30.46 -18.64 -7.95
N ASN A 505 29.58 -17.89 -8.60
CA ASN A 505 28.77 -16.85 -7.98
C ASN A 505 27.32 -17.30 -7.73
N SER A 506 26.78 -18.17 -8.60
CA SER A 506 25.38 -18.61 -8.48
C SER A 506 25.18 -20.03 -9.04
N LEU A 507 24.14 -20.68 -8.51
CA LEU A 507 23.70 -22.01 -8.91
C LEU A 507 22.20 -21.99 -9.15
N PHE A 508 21.73 -22.54 -10.27
CA PHE A 508 20.32 -22.65 -10.58
C PHE A 508 20.00 -23.98 -11.26
N LEU A 509 19.00 -24.72 -10.76
CA LEU A 509 18.55 -25.99 -11.33
C LEU A 509 17.30 -25.74 -12.19
N PRO A 510 17.42 -25.68 -13.52
CA PRO A 510 16.29 -25.52 -14.43
C PRO A 510 15.44 -26.78 -14.54
N ASN A 511 16.06 -27.95 -14.31
CA ASN A 511 15.45 -29.28 -14.39
C ASN A 511 16.26 -30.30 -13.56
N LYS A 512 15.83 -31.57 -13.58
CA LYS A 512 16.48 -32.64 -12.83
C LYS A 512 17.80 -33.13 -13.42
N ASP A 513 18.10 -32.83 -14.67
CA ASP A 513 19.25 -33.37 -15.39
C ASP A 513 20.43 -32.40 -15.44
N GLU A 514 20.20 -31.11 -15.20
CA GLU A 514 21.18 -30.05 -15.42
C GLU A 514 21.17 -28.99 -14.31
N ILE A 515 22.34 -28.41 -14.10
CA ILE A 515 22.50 -27.21 -13.29
C ILE A 515 23.23 -26.12 -14.09
N LEU A 516 22.73 -24.90 -14.00
CA LEU A 516 23.37 -23.69 -14.49
C LEU A 516 24.29 -23.15 -13.41
N ILE A 517 25.52 -22.85 -13.77
CA ILE A 517 26.59 -22.42 -12.87
C ILE A 517 27.05 -21.03 -13.34
N GLY A 518 26.65 -19.98 -12.65
CA GLY A 518 27.06 -18.61 -12.94
C GLY A 518 28.44 -18.29 -12.36
N HIS A 519 29.27 -17.68 -13.17
CA HIS A 519 30.65 -17.36 -12.81
C HIS A 519 31.13 -16.06 -13.50
N SER A 520 32.40 -15.71 -13.31
CA SER A 520 33.00 -14.47 -13.84
C SER A 520 33.13 -14.42 -15.37
N GLN A 521 32.77 -15.47 -16.09
CA GLN A 521 32.81 -15.55 -17.56
C GLN A 521 31.47 -16.04 -18.15
N ASN A 522 30.36 -15.54 -17.64
CA ASN A 522 28.97 -15.91 -17.89
C ASN A 522 28.52 -17.19 -17.14
N TYR A 523 28.06 -18.22 -17.82
CA TYR A 523 27.63 -19.42 -17.12
C TYR A 523 28.03 -20.70 -17.88
N SER A 524 28.06 -21.78 -17.10
CA SER A 524 28.25 -23.14 -17.61
C SER A 524 27.02 -23.98 -17.26
N ILE A 525 26.70 -24.94 -18.12
CA ILE A 525 25.68 -25.95 -17.89
C ILE A 525 26.40 -27.25 -17.55
N PHE A 526 26.17 -27.80 -16.37
CA PHE A 526 26.67 -29.12 -15.98
C PHE A 526 25.53 -30.15 -16.04
N ASN A 527 25.71 -31.22 -16.80
CA ASN A 527 24.74 -32.32 -16.90
C ASN A 527 25.11 -33.43 -15.93
N PHE A 528 24.20 -33.78 -15.02
CA PHE A 528 24.46 -34.78 -13.96
C PHE A 528 24.68 -36.20 -14.47
N GLY A 529 23.99 -36.60 -15.56
CA GLY A 529 24.09 -37.92 -16.14
C GLY A 529 25.41 -38.16 -16.88
N THR A 530 25.78 -37.23 -17.75
CA THR A 530 26.98 -37.31 -18.58
C THR A 530 28.23 -36.75 -17.91
N ARG A 531 28.08 -35.96 -16.87
CA ARG A 531 29.12 -35.15 -16.17
C ARG A 531 29.89 -34.22 -17.10
N LYS A 532 29.25 -33.77 -18.19
CA LYS A 532 29.83 -32.83 -19.14
C LYS A 532 29.46 -31.41 -18.78
N VAL A 533 30.40 -30.49 -19.05
CA VAL A 533 30.22 -29.04 -18.95
C VAL A 533 30.08 -28.44 -20.35
N THR A 534 29.09 -27.58 -20.52
CA THR A 534 28.93 -26.75 -21.72
C THR A 534 28.97 -25.27 -21.27
N ASN A 535 29.92 -24.52 -21.84
CA ASN A 535 30.08 -23.11 -21.50
C ASN A 535 29.23 -22.24 -22.43
N VAL A 536 28.52 -21.28 -21.85
CA VAL A 536 27.64 -20.34 -22.57
C VAL A 536 28.07 -18.91 -22.24
N ASN A 537 28.59 -18.23 -23.25
CA ASN A 537 29.06 -16.83 -23.15
C ASN A 537 28.42 -15.89 -24.18
N LYS A 538 27.51 -16.42 -25.00
CA LYS A 538 26.76 -15.70 -26.04
C LYS A 538 25.36 -16.29 -26.16
N THR A 539 24.45 -15.48 -26.69
CA THR A 539 23.13 -15.94 -27.14
C THR A 539 23.25 -16.93 -28.31
N LYS A 540 22.18 -17.63 -28.66
CA LYS A 540 22.13 -18.51 -29.83
C LYS A 540 22.50 -17.83 -31.14
N ASP A 541 22.17 -16.53 -31.25
CA ASP A 541 22.47 -15.70 -32.42
C ASP A 541 23.88 -15.07 -32.38
N GLY A 542 24.69 -15.48 -31.40
CA GLY A 542 26.09 -15.05 -31.27
C GLY A 542 26.30 -13.70 -30.61
N GLN A 543 25.27 -13.07 -30.06
CA GLN A 543 25.38 -11.80 -29.34
C GLN A 543 26.00 -12.02 -27.95
N PRO A 544 26.93 -11.16 -27.49
CA PRO A 544 27.48 -11.25 -26.15
C PRO A 544 26.42 -10.82 -25.10
N PHE A 545 26.46 -11.43 -23.92
CA PHE A 545 25.68 -10.95 -22.78
C PHE A 545 26.21 -9.59 -22.28
N PRO A 546 25.34 -8.73 -21.68
CA PRO A 546 25.72 -7.37 -21.26
C PRO A 546 26.85 -7.32 -20.22
N SER A 547 26.99 -8.35 -19.41
CA SER A 547 28.08 -8.50 -18.44
C SER A 547 28.69 -9.89 -18.52
N PRO A 548 30.02 -10.03 -18.43
CA PRO A 548 30.67 -11.34 -18.33
C PRO A 548 30.48 -11.98 -16.94
N SER A 549 30.27 -11.20 -15.90
CA SER A 549 30.07 -11.70 -14.54
C SER A 549 28.60 -11.73 -14.17
N LEU A 550 28.12 -12.87 -13.70
CA LEU A 550 26.75 -13.04 -13.20
C LEU A 550 26.76 -13.15 -11.67
N ASN A 551 25.93 -12.33 -11.01
CA ASN A 551 25.70 -12.40 -9.56
C ASN A 551 24.65 -13.47 -9.24
N TYR A 552 23.60 -13.55 -10.06
CA TYR A 552 22.50 -14.49 -9.88
C TYR A 552 21.84 -14.82 -11.21
N MET A 553 21.23 -16.01 -11.31
CA MET A 553 20.41 -16.40 -12.44
C MET A 553 19.26 -17.30 -12.00
N MET A 554 18.16 -17.20 -12.73
CA MET A 554 17.03 -18.12 -12.62
C MET A 554 16.31 -18.25 -13.96
N LYS A 555 15.52 -19.31 -14.12
CA LYS A 555 14.57 -19.48 -15.21
C LYS A 555 13.16 -19.38 -14.65
N ASP A 556 12.35 -18.47 -15.21
CA ASP A 556 10.96 -18.31 -14.75
C ASP A 556 10.04 -19.42 -15.28
N SER A 557 8.80 -19.43 -14.82
CA SER A 557 7.79 -20.42 -15.22
C SER A 557 7.46 -20.43 -16.72
N ARG A 558 7.79 -19.35 -17.45
CA ARG A 558 7.65 -19.25 -18.91
C ARG A 558 8.86 -19.78 -19.65
N GLY A 559 9.94 -20.10 -18.93
CA GLY A 559 11.20 -20.55 -19.50
C GLY A 559 12.18 -19.42 -19.88
N ILE A 560 11.89 -18.18 -19.49
CA ILE A 560 12.78 -17.03 -19.71
C ILE A 560 13.94 -17.09 -18.70
N LEU A 561 15.17 -16.96 -19.17
CA LEU A 561 16.35 -16.88 -18.32
C LEU A 561 16.56 -15.43 -17.87
N TRP A 562 16.54 -15.22 -16.57
CA TRP A 562 16.81 -13.95 -15.90
C TRP A 562 18.23 -13.96 -15.36
N MET A 563 19.00 -12.92 -15.68
CA MET A 563 20.39 -12.79 -15.28
C MET A 563 20.59 -11.46 -14.55
N ALA A 564 20.96 -11.52 -13.28
CA ALA A 564 21.38 -10.37 -12.49
C ALA A 564 22.89 -10.23 -12.51
N SER A 565 23.38 -9.04 -12.81
CA SER A 565 24.80 -8.76 -13.05
C SER A 565 25.18 -7.34 -12.60
N PRO A 566 26.47 -6.98 -12.56
CA PRO A 566 26.90 -5.60 -12.37
C PRO A 566 26.34 -4.61 -13.40
N ALA A 567 25.90 -5.07 -14.57
CA ALA A 567 25.27 -4.24 -15.60
C ALA A 567 23.73 -4.13 -15.41
N GLY A 568 23.17 -4.69 -14.35
CA GLY A 568 21.73 -4.71 -14.07
C GLY A 568 21.10 -6.07 -14.29
N VAL A 569 19.80 -6.09 -14.62
CA VAL A 569 19.02 -7.31 -14.87
C VAL A 569 18.70 -7.43 -16.35
N THR A 570 18.94 -8.62 -16.90
CA THR A 570 18.70 -8.97 -18.30
C THR A 570 17.79 -10.18 -18.41
N MET A 571 16.82 -10.13 -19.32
CA MET A 571 16.02 -11.27 -19.76
C MET A 571 16.61 -11.87 -21.03
N TYR A 572 16.65 -13.19 -21.11
CA TYR A 572 17.00 -13.92 -22.31
C TYR A 572 15.98 -15.01 -22.60
N ASP A 573 15.27 -14.87 -23.68
CA ASP A 573 14.40 -15.92 -24.21
C ASP A 573 15.20 -16.82 -25.16
N GLU A 574 15.57 -18.00 -24.70
CA GLU A 574 16.33 -18.97 -25.50
C GLU A 574 15.54 -19.48 -26.72
N ALA A 575 14.20 -19.40 -26.71
CA ALA A 575 13.37 -19.90 -27.81
C ALA A 575 13.36 -18.93 -28.99
N SER A 576 13.17 -17.63 -28.72
CA SER A 576 13.15 -16.56 -29.73
C SER A 576 14.54 -15.97 -30.01
N GLY A 577 15.52 -16.18 -29.11
CA GLY A 577 16.84 -15.53 -29.16
C GLY A 577 16.82 -14.09 -28.64
N GLN A 578 15.69 -13.59 -28.16
CA GLN A 578 15.54 -12.21 -27.70
C GLN A 578 16.29 -11.96 -26.39
N LEU A 579 17.12 -10.93 -26.37
CA LEU A 579 17.85 -10.44 -25.22
C LEU A 579 17.41 -9.02 -24.92
N GLU A 580 16.95 -8.77 -23.67
CA GLU A 580 16.39 -7.48 -23.28
C GLU A 580 16.91 -7.03 -21.91
N SER A 581 17.31 -5.77 -21.78
CA SER A 581 17.71 -5.18 -20.51
C SER A 581 16.52 -4.50 -19.83
N ILE A 582 16.23 -4.92 -18.59
CA ILE A 582 15.14 -4.35 -17.78
C ILE A 582 15.45 -2.91 -17.34
N ASN A 583 16.72 -2.52 -17.26
CA ASN A 583 17.13 -1.20 -16.81
C ASN A 583 16.57 -0.08 -17.68
N ASP A 584 16.44 -0.33 -18.98
CA ASP A 584 15.93 0.65 -19.96
C ASP A 584 14.42 0.82 -19.85
N LEU A 585 13.68 -0.24 -19.47
CA LEU A 585 12.22 -0.23 -19.35
C LEU A 585 11.74 0.53 -18.09
N ASN A 586 12.50 0.48 -16.99
CA ASN A 586 12.07 0.99 -15.69
C ASN A 586 12.84 2.22 -15.21
N GLY A 587 13.72 2.79 -16.03
CA GLY A 587 14.54 3.95 -15.64
C GLY A 587 15.54 3.65 -14.52
N THR A 588 15.92 2.39 -14.32
CA THR A 588 16.86 1.94 -13.27
C THR A 588 18.31 1.91 -13.76
N GLN A 589 18.68 2.80 -14.68
CA GLN A 589 20.04 2.90 -15.21
C GLN A 589 21.08 3.01 -14.09
N GLY A 590 22.13 2.20 -14.17
CA GLY A 590 23.26 2.22 -13.23
C GLY A 590 23.03 1.40 -11.95
N THR A 591 21.91 0.67 -11.81
CA THR A 591 21.71 -0.25 -10.68
C THR A 591 22.38 -1.59 -10.93
N VAL A 592 23.05 -2.12 -9.89
CA VAL A 592 23.61 -3.47 -9.91
C VAL A 592 22.50 -4.48 -9.64
N GLY A 593 22.32 -5.46 -10.53
CA GLY A 593 21.42 -6.59 -10.28
C GLY A 593 22.05 -7.56 -9.27
N CYS A 594 21.38 -7.76 -8.13
CA CYS A 594 21.86 -8.68 -7.09
C CYS A 594 21.18 -10.04 -7.16
N MET A 595 19.86 -10.07 -7.25
CA MET A 595 19.03 -11.28 -7.25
C MET A 595 17.74 -11.02 -8.04
N VAL A 596 17.15 -12.10 -8.57
CA VAL A 596 15.82 -12.10 -9.20
C VAL A 596 15.04 -13.29 -8.67
N LEU A 597 13.77 -13.12 -8.35
CA LEU A 597 12.91 -14.17 -7.82
C LEU A 597 11.53 -14.11 -8.48
N GLU A 598 10.96 -15.27 -8.81
CA GLU A 598 9.55 -15.42 -9.21
C GLU A 598 8.72 -15.89 -8.03
N ASP A 599 7.61 -15.19 -7.75
CA ASP A 599 6.66 -15.58 -6.70
C ASP A 599 5.62 -16.60 -7.22
N LYS A 600 4.78 -17.11 -6.32
CA LYS A 600 3.71 -18.08 -6.66
C LYS A 600 2.62 -17.51 -7.58
N GLN A 601 2.55 -16.19 -7.72
CA GLN A 601 1.65 -15.47 -8.61
C GLN A 601 2.31 -15.12 -9.95
N HIS A 602 3.54 -15.62 -10.19
CA HIS A 602 4.36 -15.37 -11.38
C HIS A 602 4.82 -13.90 -11.53
N ASN A 603 4.86 -13.13 -10.45
CA ASN A 603 5.51 -11.84 -10.44
C ASN A 603 7.03 -12.02 -10.29
N ILE A 604 7.78 -11.14 -10.96
CA ILE A 604 9.24 -11.10 -10.87
C ILE A 604 9.63 -9.95 -9.93
N TRP A 605 10.47 -10.31 -8.96
CA TRP A 605 10.95 -9.39 -7.93
C TRP A 605 12.46 -9.16 -8.04
#